data_3085266153ef60d005f549d526d8dd8e
#
_entry.id   3085266153ef60d005f549d526d8dd8e
#
_cell.length_a   1.000
_cell.length_b   1.000
_cell.length_c   1.000
_cell.angle_alpha   90.00
_cell.angle_beta   90.00
_cell.angle_gamma   90.00
#
_symmetry.space_group_name_H-M   'P 1'
#
loop_
_entity.id
_entity.type
_entity.pdbx_description
1 polymer ?
#
loop_
_entity_poly.entity_id
_entity_poly.type
_entity_poly.pdbx_seq_one_letter_code
_entity_poly.pdbx_strand_id
1 'polypeptide(L)'
;RGLGDVYKRQLYDDCSLRQAIEKIEYHKYTAVPVLNKKGCYVGTLTEGDLLRIIKERYLLNYHEAEDIPLWQVPKRWNYESVNINSNIEDLIEMSMRQNFVPVVDDEGIFIGIIRRRDIIQYCYQKSGIKEEEEARRSARKQNAEQMILQ
;
A
#
# COMPACT_ATOMS: atom_id res chain seq x y z
N ARG A 1 -7.68 16.65 -6.36
CA ARG A 1 -7.40 16.48 -4.94
C ARG A 1 -6.89 15.08 -4.60
N GLY A 2 -7.62 14.04 -4.93
CA GLY A 2 -7.14 12.66 -4.80
C GLY A 2 -5.90 12.37 -5.64
N LEU A 3 -5.72 13.08 -6.73
CA LEU A 3 -4.55 12.96 -7.60
C LEU A 3 -3.25 13.34 -6.89
N GLY A 4 -3.26 14.37 -6.04
CA GLY A 4 -2.09 14.78 -5.29
C GLY A 4 -1.58 13.69 -4.35
N ASP A 5 -2.49 13.00 -3.68
CA ASP A 5 -2.15 11.90 -2.77
C ASP A 5 -1.68 10.66 -3.53
N VAL A 6 -2.28 10.36 -4.68
CA VAL A 6 -1.85 9.26 -5.55
C VAL A 6 -0.41 9.49 -6.01
N TYR A 7 -0.09 10.68 -6.51
CA TYR A 7 1.26 11.00 -6.96
C TYR A 7 2.31 10.99 -5.85
N LYS A 8 1.92 11.24 -4.61
CA LYS A 8 2.84 11.20 -3.47
C LYS A 8 3.22 9.79 -3.05
N ARG A 9 2.41 8.80 -3.37
CA ARG A 9 2.58 7.41 -2.91
C ARG A 9 3.26 6.51 -3.92
N GLN A 10 3.86 7.06 -4.96
CA GLN A 10 4.48 6.29 -6.02
C GLN A 10 5.81 6.91 -6.45
N LEU A 11 6.65 6.09 -7.04
CA LEU A 11 7.92 6.50 -7.64
C LEU A 11 7.90 6.15 -9.13
N TYR A 12 8.60 6.95 -9.92
CA TYR A 12 8.86 6.59 -11.31
C TYR A 12 10.22 5.93 -11.44
N ASP A 13 10.35 4.96 -12.31
CA ASP A 13 11.55 4.15 -12.46
C ASP A 13 12.77 4.93 -13.00
N ASP A 14 12.55 6.10 -13.58
CA ASP A 14 13.60 7.00 -14.04
C ASP A 14 14.11 7.97 -12.96
N CYS A 15 13.48 8.01 -11.78
CA CYS A 15 14.02 8.84 -10.69
C CYS A 15 15.32 8.23 -10.15
N SER A 16 16.13 9.07 -9.51
CA SER A 16 17.37 8.60 -8.90
C SER A 16 17.11 7.84 -7.60
N LEU A 17 18.05 6.98 -7.23
CA LEU A 17 18.02 6.29 -5.94
C LEU A 17 17.95 7.30 -4.78
N ARG A 18 18.65 8.43 -4.89
CA ARG A 18 18.59 9.51 -3.90
C ARG A 18 17.17 10.04 -3.72
N GLN A 19 16.48 10.34 -4.81
CA GLN A 19 15.09 10.83 -4.76
C GLN A 19 14.16 9.80 -4.14
N ALA A 20 14.38 8.52 -4.44
CA ALA A 20 13.59 7.43 -3.84
C ALA A 20 13.82 7.33 -2.32
N ILE A 21 15.06 7.41 -1.87
CA ILE A 21 15.41 7.38 -0.45
C ILE A 21 14.78 8.57 0.28
N GLU A 22 14.91 9.77 -0.27
CA GLU A 22 14.34 10.99 0.32
C GLU A 22 12.81 10.89 0.45
N LYS A 23 12.14 10.36 -0.56
CA LYS A 23 10.69 10.22 -0.53
C LYS A 23 10.24 9.20 0.51
N ILE A 24 10.91 8.05 0.59
CA ILE A 24 10.60 7.01 1.58
C ILE A 24 10.84 7.53 2.99
N GLU A 25 11.95 8.21 3.21
CA GLU A 25 12.30 8.77 4.51
C GLU A 25 11.32 9.88 4.94
N TYR A 26 11.00 10.79 4.05
CA TYR A 26 10.09 11.90 4.34
C TYR A 26 8.68 11.42 4.71
N HIS A 27 8.12 10.48 3.95
CA HIS A 27 6.76 9.99 4.16
C HIS A 27 6.68 8.78 5.11
N LYS A 28 7.83 8.27 5.57
CA LYS A 28 7.89 7.08 6.43
C LYS A 28 7.22 5.84 5.82
N TYR A 29 7.36 5.68 4.52
CA TYR A 29 6.83 4.50 3.83
C TYR A 29 7.74 3.29 4.04
N THR A 30 7.13 2.11 4.19
CA THR A 30 7.87 0.83 4.24
C THR A 30 8.03 0.21 2.86
N ALA A 31 7.15 0.56 1.95
CA ALA A 31 7.16 0.08 0.57
C ALA A 31 6.41 1.10 -0.31
N VAL A 32 6.87 1.26 -1.55
CA VAL A 32 6.30 2.22 -2.50
C VAL A 32 6.19 1.58 -3.87
N PRO A 33 5.05 1.70 -4.55
CA PRO A 33 4.92 1.23 -5.93
C PRO A 33 5.80 2.06 -6.87
N VAL A 34 6.37 1.40 -7.86
CA VAL A 34 7.21 2.00 -8.89
C VAL A 34 6.53 1.87 -10.24
N LEU A 35 6.44 2.98 -10.95
CA LEU A 35 5.81 3.07 -12.27
C LEU A 35 6.84 3.43 -13.34
N ASN A 36 6.57 3.02 -14.57
CA ASN A 36 7.33 3.52 -15.71
C ASN A 36 6.76 4.86 -16.21
N LYS A 37 7.36 5.42 -17.25
CA LYS A 37 6.93 6.70 -17.84
C LYS A 37 5.51 6.66 -18.41
N LYS A 38 5.02 5.50 -18.78
CA LYS A 38 3.65 5.30 -19.30
C LYS A 38 2.61 5.21 -18.18
N GLY A 39 3.05 5.20 -16.92
CA GLY A 39 2.17 5.02 -15.76
C GLY A 39 1.84 3.57 -15.44
N CYS A 40 2.53 2.63 -16.05
CA CYS A 40 2.34 1.21 -15.77
C CYS A 40 3.09 0.80 -14.50
N TYR A 41 2.48 -0.06 -13.71
CA TYR A 41 3.13 -0.63 -12.54
C TYR A 41 4.24 -1.59 -12.95
N VAL A 42 5.46 -1.35 -12.47
CA VAL A 42 6.62 -2.18 -12.79
C VAL A 42 7.23 -2.90 -11.60
N GLY A 43 6.81 -2.58 -10.41
CA GLY A 43 7.28 -3.24 -9.19
C GLY A 43 7.12 -2.39 -7.95
N THR A 44 7.66 -2.86 -6.82
CA THR A 44 7.60 -2.18 -5.53
C THR A 44 8.98 -2.08 -4.93
N LEU A 45 9.36 -0.90 -4.49
CA LEU A 45 10.59 -0.65 -3.75
C LEU A 45 10.30 -0.73 -2.26
N THR A 46 11.04 -1.59 -1.55
CA THR A 46 10.89 -1.77 -0.10
C THR A 46 12.10 -1.22 0.65
N GLU A 47 11.93 -0.97 1.95
CA GLU A 47 13.07 -0.63 2.82
C GLU A 47 14.15 -1.71 2.79
N GLY A 48 13.77 -2.98 2.68
CA GLY A 48 14.70 -4.09 2.55
C GLY A 48 15.56 -4.01 1.30
N ASP A 49 14.99 -3.56 0.18
CA ASP A 49 15.74 -3.34 -1.05
C ASP A 49 16.80 -2.25 -0.88
N LEU A 50 16.44 -1.15 -0.21
CA LEU A 50 17.36 -0.05 0.09
C LEU A 50 18.50 -0.50 1.02
N LEU A 51 18.18 -1.23 2.06
CA LEU A 51 19.20 -1.76 2.98
C LEU A 51 20.17 -2.68 2.26
N ARG A 52 19.68 -3.49 1.34
CA ARG A 52 20.53 -4.39 0.55
C ARG A 52 21.51 -3.62 -0.33
N ILE A 53 21.04 -2.55 -0.97
CA ILE A 53 21.91 -1.71 -1.78
C ILE A 53 23.00 -1.05 -0.94
N ILE A 54 22.64 -0.53 0.22
CA ILE A 54 23.59 0.08 1.15
C ILE A 54 24.64 -0.95 1.58
N LYS A 55 24.21 -2.18 1.87
CA LYS A 55 25.12 -3.27 2.24
C LYS A 55 26.06 -3.66 1.11
N GLU A 56 25.55 -3.80 -0.11
CA GLU A 56 26.31 -4.23 -1.28
C GLU A 56 27.31 -3.19 -1.75
N ARG A 57 26.97 -1.93 -1.63
CA ARG A 57 27.79 -0.83 -2.15
C ARG A 57 28.66 -0.14 -1.10
N TYR A 58 28.70 -0.62 0.13
CA TYR A 58 29.50 -0.03 1.21
C TYR A 58 29.48 1.50 1.19
N LEU A 59 28.83 2.14 2.12
CA LEU A 59 28.85 3.60 2.23
C LEU A 59 28.38 4.32 0.95
N LEU A 60 27.19 3.99 0.49
CA LEU A 60 26.55 4.73 -0.57
C LEU A 60 26.43 6.21 -0.16
N ASN A 61 27.13 7.10 -0.87
CA ASN A 61 27.02 8.52 -0.60
C ASN A 61 25.94 9.18 -1.49
N TYR A 62 25.61 10.42 -1.18
CA TYR A 62 24.58 11.16 -1.91
C TYR A 62 24.88 11.31 -3.41
N HIS A 63 26.16 11.53 -3.75
CA HIS A 63 26.54 11.71 -5.16
C HIS A 63 26.39 10.43 -5.96
N GLU A 64 26.77 9.31 -5.39
CA GLU A 64 26.59 8.01 -6.03
C GLU A 64 25.10 7.67 -6.19
N ALA A 65 24.28 7.99 -5.19
CA ALA A 65 22.85 7.76 -5.25
C ALA A 65 22.15 8.61 -6.32
N GLU A 66 22.67 9.81 -6.62
CA GLU A 66 22.15 10.65 -7.70
C GLU A 66 22.33 10.04 -9.09
N ASP A 67 23.39 9.27 -9.28
CA ASP A 67 23.75 8.70 -10.57
C ASP A 67 23.12 7.34 -10.83
N ILE A 68 22.42 6.76 -9.85
CA ILE A 68 21.78 5.47 -10.00
C ILE A 68 20.29 5.67 -10.26
N PRO A 69 19.79 5.34 -11.46
CA PRO A 69 18.37 5.35 -11.71
C PRO A 69 17.68 4.18 -11.01
N LEU A 70 16.47 4.39 -10.59
CA LEU A 70 15.72 3.41 -9.80
C LEU A 70 15.52 2.07 -10.54
N TRP A 71 15.42 2.10 -11.87
CA TRP A 71 15.26 0.89 -12.66
C TRP A 71 16.48 -0.05 -12.60
N GLN A 72 17.66 0.45 -12.22
CA GLN A 72 18.86 -0.39 -12.01
C GLN A 72 18.88 -1.10 -10.66
N VAL A 73 18.01 -0.72 -9.75
CA VAL A 73 17.95 -1.29 -8.41
C VAL A 73 17.28 -2.67 -8.45
N PRO A 74 18.00 -3.75 -8.07
CA PRO A 74 17.37 -5.07 -8.02
C PRO A 74 16.29 -5.12 -6.94
N LYS A 75 15.12 -5.59 -7.31
CA LYS A 75 14.01 -5.80 -6.39
C LYS A 75 13.88 -7.30 -6.10
N ARG A 76 14.00 -7.67 -4.85
CA ARG A 76 13.97 -9.07 -4.44
C ARG A 76 12.55 -9.63 -4.40
N TRP A 77 11.61 -8.78 -4.02
CA TRP A 77 10.20 -9.15 -3.90
C TRP A 77 9.39 -8.33 -4.89
N ASN A 78 8.77 -9.01 -5.81
CA ASN A 78 7.82 -8.37 -6.69
C ASN A 78 6.44 -8.51 -6.07
N TYR A 79 5.87 -7.37 -5.69
CA TYR A 79 4.47 -7.34 -5.32
C TYR A 79 3.64 -7.62 -6.58
N GLU A 80 2.73 -8.55 -6.49
CA GLU A 80 1.80 -8.82 -7.56
C GLU A 80 0.70 -7.77 -7.57
N SER A 81 0.33 -7.31 -8.76
CA SER A 81 -0.80 -6.41 -8.96
C SER A 81 -2.06 -7.21 -9.28
N VAL A 82 -3.21 -6.59 -9.10
CA VAL A 82 -4.50 -7.14 -9.52
C VAL A 82 -5.15 -6.19 -10.52
N ASN A 83 -6.00 -6.75 -11.39
CA ASN A 83 -6.84 -5.96 -12.26
C ASN A 83 -7.95 -5.30 -11.43
N ILE A 84 -8.39 -4.11 -11.87
CA ILE A 84 -9.45 -3.36 -11.19
C ILE A 84 -10.76 -4.15 -11.06
N ASN A 85 -10.96 -5.17 -11.90
CA ASN A 85 -12.13 -6.03 -11.87
C ASN A 85 -11.94 -7.32 -11.05
N SER A 86 -10.82 -7.46 -10.35
CA SER A 86 -10.56 -8.63 -9.49
C SER A 86 -11.55 -8.71 -8.32
N ASN A 87 -11.83 -9.92 -7.89
CA ASN A 87 -12.75 -10.14 -6.77
C ASN A 87 -12.08 -9.97 -5.41
N ILE A 88 -12.90 -9.89 -4.37
CA ILE A 88 -12.41 -9.65 -3.01
C ILE A 88 -11.57 -10.83 -2.47
N GLU A 89 -11.85 -12.05 -2.89
CA GLU A 89 -11.12 -13.23 -2.46
C GLU A 89 -9.65 -13.16 -2.89
N ASP A 90 -9.40 -12.73 -4.14
CA ASP A 90 -8.04 -12.53 -4.64
C ASP A 90 -7.30 -11.44 -3.86
N LEU A 91 -7.99 -10.37 -3.52
CA LEU A 91 -7.43 -9.27 -2.71
C LEU A 91 -7.06 -9.74 -1.31
N ILE A 92 -7.91 -10.52 -0.68
CA ILE A 92 -7.64 -11.08 0.66
C ILE A 92 -6.40 -11.97 0.61
N GLU A 93 -6.31 -12.87 -0.35
CA GLU A 93 -5.18 -13.77 -0.50
C GLU A 93 -3.87 -13.01 -0.70
N MET A 94 -3.86 -12.03 -1.59
CA MET A 94 -2.67 -11.23 -1.86
C MET A 94 -2.25 -10.38 -0.66
N SER A 95 -3.19 -9.83 0.07
CA SER A 95 -2.89 -9.01 1.25
C SER A 95 -2.32 -9.81 2.43
N MET A 96 -2.43 -11.12 2.40
CA MET A 96 -1.73 -11.98 3.36
C MET A 96 -0.23 -12.03 3.11
N ARG A 97 0.21 -11.78 1.88
CA ARG A 97 1.61 -11.89 1.46
C ARG A 97 2.29 -10.54 1.25
N GLN A 98 1.54 -9.48 1.00
CA GLN A 98 2.07 -8.15 0.69
C GLN A 98 1.37 -7.09 1.54
N ASN A 99 2.08 -6.01 1.85
CA ASN A 99 1.57 -4.92 2.69
C ASN A 99 0.43 -4.15 2.04
N PHE A 100 0.45 -4.08 0.72
CA PHE A 100 -0.63 -3.50 -0.08
C PHE A 100 -0.73 -4.25 -1.41
N VAL A 101 -1.84 -4.06 -2.09
CA VAL A 101 -2.09 -4.66 -3.40
C VAL A 101 -2.16 -3.54 -4.44
N PRO A 102 -1.20 -3.47 -5.38
CA PRO A 102 -1.31 -2.54 -6.50
C PRO A 102 -2.47 -2.93 -7.42
N VAL A 103 -3.22 -1.95 -7.86
CA VAL A 103 -4.36 -2.13 -8.76
C VAL A 103 -4.05 -1.51 -10.10
N VAL A 104 -4.24 -2.26 -11.16
CA VAL A 104 -4.00 -1.82 -12.54
C VAL A 104 -5.27 -2.04 -13.39
N ASP A 105 -5.34 -1.32 -14.50
CA ASP A 105 -6.38 -1.55 -15.50
C ASP A 105 -5.95 -2.63 -16.51
N ASP A 106 -6.75 -2.84 -17.55
CA ASP A 106 -6.48 -3.87 -18.56
C ASP A 106 -5.21 -3.61 -19.37
N GLU A 107 -4.72 -2.38 -19.39
CA GLU A 107 -3.48 -1.99 -20.07
C GLU A 107 -2.26 -1.98 -19.15
N GLY A 108 -2.44 -2.35 -17.89
CA GLY A 108 -1.37 -2.32 -16.90
C GLY A 108 -1.13 -0.97 -16.27
N ILE A 109 -1.97 0.02 -16.58
CA ILE A 109 -1.86 1.36 -15.99
C ILE A 109 -2.22 1.32 -14.51
N PHE A 110 -1.38 1.91 -13.70
CA PHE A 110 -1.56 1.94 -12.25
C PHE A 110 -2.74 2.84 -11.87
N ILE A 111 -3.68 2.27 -11.14
CA ILE A 111 -4.88 2.98 -10.65
C ILE A 111 -4.67 3.47 -9.21
N GLY A 112 -4.06 2.64 -8.37
CA GLY A 112 -3.84 2.94 -6.96
C GLY A 112 -3.44 1.70 -6.18
N ILE A 113 -3.49 1.81 -4.87
CA ILE A 113 -3.19 0.69 -3.97
C ILE A 113 -4.39 0.41 -3.07
N ILE A 114 -4.52 -0.85 -2.67
CA ILE A 114 -5.44 -1.28 -1.62
C ILE A 114 -4.59 -1.79 -0.46
N ARG A 115 -4.76 -1.21 0.73
CA ARG A 115 -4.01 -1.60 1.92
C ARG A 115 -4.73 -2.72 2.66
N ARG A 116 -3.98 -3.48 3.45
CA ARG A 116 -4.56 -4.52 4.31
C ARG A 116 -5.73 -4.00 5.16
N ARG A 117 -5.56 -2.83 5.75
CA ARG A 117 -6.60 -2.24 6.60
C ARG A 117 -7.87 -1.92 5.81
N ASP A 118 -7.76 -1.54 4.55
CA ASP A 118 -8.93 -1.27 3.70
C ASP A 118 -9.72 -2.54 3.44
N ILE A 119 -9.02 -3.65 3.22
CA ILE A 119 -9.64 -4.97 3.02
C ILE A 119 -10.29 -5.46 4.31
N ILE A 120 -9.61 -5.35 5.43
CA ILE A 120 -10.14 -5.73 6.74
C ILE A 120 -11.41 -4.92 7.06
N GLN A 121 -11.37 -3.62 6.82
CA GLN A 121 -12.50 -2.74 7.06
C GLN A 121 -13.70 -3.10 6.17
N TYR A 122 -13.46 -3.38 4.90
CA TYR A 122 -14.50 -3.82 3.97
C TYR A 122 -15.14 -5.13 4.43
N CYS A 123 -14.33 -6.12 4.78
CA CYS A 123 -14.82 -7.43 5.25
C CYS A 123 -15.60 -7.30 6.57
N TYR A 124 -15.15 -6.45 7.47
CA TYR A 124 -15.83 -6.17 8.73
C TYR A 124 -17.22 -5.57 8.49
N GLN A 125 -17.33 -4.60 7.60
CA GLN A 125 -18.62 -3.99 7.25
C GLN A 125 -19.56 -5.00 6.59
N LYS A 126 -19.05 -5.86 5.72
CA LYS A 126 -19.86 -6.86 5.00
C LYS A 126 -20.24 -8.08 5.85
N SER A 127 -19.51 -8.35 6.91
CA SER A 127 -19.78 -9.50 7.78
C SER A 127 -21.00 -9.34 8.68
N GLY A 128 -21.55 -8.14 8.81
CA GLY A 128 -22.65 -7.83 9.73
C GLY A 128 -22.23 -7.69 11.21
N ILE A 129 -20.95 -7.86 11.53
CA ILE A 129 -20.45 -7.76 12.91
C ILE A 129 -20.77 -6.39 13.50
N LYS A 130 -20.58 -5.34 12.72
CA LYS A 130 -20.88 -3.97 13.15
C LYS A 130 -22.34 -3.78 13.50
N GLU A 131 -23.23 -4.31 12.69
CA GLU A 131 -24.68 -4.24 12.91
C GLU A 131 -25.08 -5.01 14.18
N GLU A 132 -24.49 -6.18 14.41
CA GLU A 132 -24.72 -6.96 15.62
C GLU A 132 -24.23 -6.21 16.87
N GLU A 133 -23.07 -5.57 16.81
CA GLU A 133 -22.55 -4.77 17.92
C GLU A 133 -23.44 -3.57 18.22
N GLU A 134 -23.91 -2.87 17.22
CA GLU A 134 -24.84 -1.76 17.37
C GLU A 134 -26.17 -2.23 17.98
N ALA A 135 -26.70 -3.34 17.51
CA ALA A 135 -27.91 -3.94 18.06
C ALA A 135 -27.72 -4.33 19.53
N ARG A 136 -26.58 -4.91 19.90
CA ARG A 136 -26.26 -5.25 21.30
C ARG A 136 -26.15 -4.01 22.18
N ARG A 137 -25.52 -2.96 21.68
CA ARG A 137 -25.42 -1.68 22.41
C ARG A 137 -26.78 -1.07 22.66
N SER A 138 -27.65 -1.05 21.65
CA SER A 138 -29.00 -0.52 21.74
C SER A 138 -29.83 -1.32 22.74
N ALA A 139 -29.75 -2.66 22.70
CA ALA A 139 -30.46 -3.53 23.64
C ALA A 139 -30.01 -3.29 25.10
N ARG A 140 -28.69 -3.14 25.33
CA ARG A 140 -28.16 -2.84 26.66
C ARG A 140 -28.63 -1.50 27.17
N LYS A 141 -28.70 -0.49 26.32
CA LYS A 141 -29.18 0.83 26.66
C LYS A 141 -30.66 0.80 27.05
N GLN A 142 -31.50 0.14 26.27
CA GLN A 142 -32.92 -0.04 26.57
C GLN A 142 -33.15 -0.76 27.88
N ASN A 143 -32.42 -1.85 28.14
CA ASN A 143 -32.49 -2.57 29.39
C ASN A 143 -32.11 -1.70 30.61
N ALA A 144 -31.04 -0.92 30.49
CA ALA A 144 -30.61 0.00 31.53
C ALA A 144 -31.67 1.08 31.82
N GLU A 145 -32.27 1.65 30.78
CA GLU A 145 -33.35 2.64 30.90
C GLU A 145 -34.57 2.05 31.59
N GLN A 146 -34.97 0.79 31.25
CA GLN A 146 -36.08 0.11 31.90
C GLN A 146 -35.80 -0.15 33.40
N MET A 147 -34.56 -0.49 33.75
CA MET A 147 -34.17 -0.68 35.15
C MET A 147 -34.23 0.60 35.96
N ILE A 148 -33.90 1.73 35.36
CA ILE A 148 -33.96 3.05 36.03
C ILE A 148 -35.40 3.48 36.31
N LEU A 149 -36.36 3.14 35.43
CA LEU A 149 -37.78 3.47 35.57
C LEU A 149 -38.53 2.65 36.61
N GLN A 150 -37.96 1.54 37.08
CA GLN A 150 -38.51 0.73 38.16
C GLN A 150 -38.04 1.26 39.51
#